data_81cd1abdd5c1e219e197951a821c35a7
#
_entry.id   81cd1abdd5c1e219e197951a821c35a7
#
_cell.length_a   1.000
_cell.length_b   1.000
_cell.length_c   1.000
_cell.angle_alpha   90.00
_cell.angle_beta   90.00
_cell.angle_gamma   90.00
#
_symmetry.space_group_name_H-M   'P 1'
#
loop_
_entity.id
_entity.type
_entity.pdbx_description
1 polymer ?
#
loop_
_entity_poly.entity_id
_entity_poly.type
_entity_poly.pdbx_seq_one_letter_code
_entity_poly.pdbx_strand_id
1 'polypeptide(L)'
;ANYTKMMTEERKRSDEAWEKALPIVLKEAKEGRPYISWAGRPYDLPQARIPSFPGAEGGGMYSFGGRGGKVITVTNLNDRGPGSFREACETGGARIIVFNVAGIIRLESPIIVRAPYVTIAGQTAPGDGVCIAGESFWVDTHDVVVRHMRFRRGETKVWHRDDSFGGNPIGNIMIDHCSCTWGLDENISFYRHMYDPSEGQYESKDLKLPTVNVTIQNTISAKALDTYNHAFGSTLGGENCAFMRNLWASNSGRNPSVGWNGVFNFVNNVVFNWVHRSSDGGDYTAMFNMINNYYKPGPATPKNNTVGCRILKPEAGRSKLNYKV
;
A
#
# COMPACT_ATOMS: atom_id res chain seq x y z
N ALA A 1 3.09 -24.76 -5.96
CA ALA A 1 1.74 -24.45 -6.43
C ALA A 1 1.80 -23.48 -7.60
N ASN A 2 0.87 -23.60 -8.54
CA ASN A 2 0.84 -22.75 -9.72
C ASN A 2 0.19 -21.39 -9.38
N TYR A 3 0.98 -20.33 -9.36
CA TYR A 3 0.54 -18.95 -9.12
C TYR A 3 -0.59 -18.53 -10.08
N THR A 4 -0.43 -18.79 -11.37
CA THR A 4 -1.43 -18.43 -12.39
C THR A 4 -2.79 -19.05 -12.07
N LYS A 5 -2.82 -20.32 -11.70
CA LYS A 5 -4.07 -21.00 -11.32
C LYS A 5 -4.70 -20.35 -10.09
N MET A 6 -3.90 -20.13 -9.03
CA MET A 6 -4.37 -19.47 -7.82
C MET A 6 -4.95 -18.08 -8.12
N MET A 7 -4.25 -17.27 -8.91
CA MET A 7 -4.70 -15.91 -9.24
C MET A 7 -5.92 -15.90 -10.15
N THR A 8 -6.05 -16.86 -11.07
CA THR A 8 -7.26 -16.99 -11.90
C THR A 8 -8.49 -17.29 -11.04
N GLU A 9 -8.34 -18.20 -10.09
CA GLU A 9 -9.42 -18.54 -9.15
C GLU A 9 -9.73 -17.36 -8.21
N GLU A 10 -8.70 -16.66 -7.73
CA GLU A 10 -8.89 -15.51 -6.86
C GLU A 10 -9.53 -14.32 -7.56
N ARG A 11 -9.11 -14.00 -8.78
CA ARG A 11 -9.75 -12.95 -9.58
C ARG A 11 -11.23 -13.24 -9.81
N LYS A 12 -11.57 -14.48 -10.15
CA LYS A 12 -12.98 -14.87 -10.29
C LYS A 12 -13.77 -14.63 -9.00
N ARG A 13 -13.23 -15.04 -7.84
CA ARG A 13 -13.89 -14.79 -6.54
C ARG A 13 -13.99 -13.30 -6.21
N SER A 14 -12.94 -12.55 -6.51
CA SER A 14 -12.94 -11.09 -6.35
C SER A 14 -13.98 -10.43 -7.25
N ASP A 15 -14.15 -10.91 -8.49
CA ASP A 15 -15.18 -10.41 -9.40
C ASP A 15 -16.59 -10.72 -8.89
N GLU A 16 -16.84 -11.94 -8.43
CA GLU A 16 -18.11 -12.34 -7.80
C GLU A 16 -18.43 -11.51 -6.54
N ALA A 17 -17.42 -11.18 -5.74
CA ALA A 17 -17.57 -10.30 -4.58
C ALA A 17 -17.85 -8.86 -5.01
N TRP A 18 -17.16 -8.38 -6.04
CA TRP A 18 -17.35 -7.04 -6.59
C TRP A 18 -18.75 -6.87 -7.22
N GLU A 19 -19.25 -7.86 -7.96
CA GLU A 19 -20.61 -7.84 -8.51
C GLU A 19 -21.68 -7.67 -7.41
N LYS A 20 -21.45 -8.21 -6.23
CA LYS A 20 -22.33 -8.01 -5.06
C LYS A 20 -22.12 -6.65 -4.39
N ALA A 21 -20.89 -6.16 -4.36
CA ALA A 21 -20.54 -4.89 -3.74
C ALA A 21 -20.94 -3.68 -4.59
N LEU A 22 -20.80 -3.75 -5.89
CA LEU A 22 -20.99 -2.64 -6.83
C LEU A 22 -22.38 -1.97 -6.74
N PRO A 23 -23.50 -2.69 -6.66
CA PRO A 23 -24.82 -2.06 -6.51
C PRO A 23 -24.93 -1.20 -5.24
N ILE A 24 -24.27 -1.61 -4.14
CA ILE A 24 -24.24 -0.86 -2.89
C ILE A 24 -23.39 0.40 -3.06
N VAL A 25 -22.23 0.28 -3.68
CA VAL A 25 -21.33 1.41 -3.98
C VAL A 25 -22.03 2.43 -4.87
N LEU A 26 -22.71 1.99 -5.93
CA LEU A 26 -23.44 2.87 -6.83
C LEU A 26 -24.65 3.53 -6.18
N LYS A 27 -25.31 2.85 -5.24
CA LYS A 27 -26.37 3.45 -4.42
C LYS A 27 -25.80 4.57 -3.55
N GLU A 28 -24.74 4.30 -2.80
CA GLU A 28 -24.09 5.31 -1.96
C GLU A 28 -23.52 6.48 -2.76
N ALA A 29 -23.09 6.23 -4.01
CA ALA A 29 -22.64 7.29 -4.90
C ALA A 29 -23.76 8.31 -5.21
N LYS A 30 -24.99 7.85 -5.37
CA LYS A 30 -26.17 8.72 -5.55
C LYS A 30 -26.54 9.45 -4.25
N GLU A 31 -26.14 8.93 -3.11
CA GLU A 31 -26.42 9.49 -1.78
C GLU A 31 -25.29 10.42 -1.27
N GLY A 32 -24.26 10.69 -2.09
CA GLY A 32 -23.21 11.66 -1.79
C GLY A 32 -21.85 11.08 -1.44
N ARG A 33 -21.62 9.77 -1.67
CA ARG A 33 -20.30 9.12 -1.62
C ARG A 33 -19.87 8.69 -3.02
N PRO A 34 -19.31 9.59 -3.83
CA PRO A 34 -19.03 9.31 -5.24
C PRO A 34 -18.05 8.13 -5.40
N TYR A 35 -18.36 7.23 -6.32
CA TYR A 35 -17.43 6.22 -6.79
C TYR A 35 -16.63 6.75 -7.96
N ILE A 36 -15.33 6.83 -7.80
CA ILE A 36 -14.39 7.35 -8.79
C ILE A 36 -13.49 6.19 -9.23
N SER A 37 -13.53 5.84 -10.50
CA SER A 37 -12.75 4.71 -11.04
C SER A 37 -11.32 5.07 -11.42
N TRP A 38 -10.99 6.35 -11.51
CA TRP A 38 -9.65 6.83 -11.83
C TRP A 38 -9.39 8.24 -11.26
N ALA A 39 -8.13 8.58 -11.06
CA ALA A 39 -7.69 9.95 -10.77
C ALA A 39 -6.29 10.16 -11.35
N GLY A 40 -6.03 11.29 -11.93
CA GLY A 40 -4.70 11.69 -12.42
C GLY A 40 -4.13 12.86 -11.63
N ARG A 41 -4.98 13.56 -10.86
CA ARG A 41 -4.64 14.75 -10.08
C ARG A 41 -5.29 14.71 -8.69
N PRO A 42 -4.71 15.40 -7.70
CA PRO A 42 -5.23 15.43 -6.33
C PRO A 42 -6.70 15.86 -6.22
N TYR A 43 -7.14 16.76 -7.07
CA TYR A 43 -8.50 17.31 -7.06
C TYR A 43 -9.54 16.45 -7.82
N ASP A 44 -9.11 15.39 -8.50
CA ASP A 44 -10.04 14.45 -9.15
C ASP A 44 -10.80 13.62 -8.11
N LEU A 45 -10.26 13.52 -6.89
CA LEU A 45 -10.92 12.86 -5.77
C LEU A 45 -11.42 13.90 -4.76
N PRO A 46 -12.73 13.88 -4.42
CA PRO A 46 -13.25 14.63 -3.30
C PRO A 46 -12.53 14.26 -2.01
N GLN A 47 -12.25 15.27 -1.17
CA GLN A 47 -11.62 15.08 0.13
C GLN A 47 -12.56 15.45 1.27
N ALA A 48 -12.40 14.80 2.41
CA ALA A 48 -13.13 15.13 3.62
C ALA A 48 -12.73 16.54 4.13
N ARG A 49 -13.63 17.18 4.89
CA ARG A 49 -13.37 18.50 5.50
C ARG A 49 -12.57 18.42 6.79
N ILE A 50 -12.50 17.24 7.38
CA ILE A 50 -11.76 16.99 8.62
C ILE A 50 -10.80 15.81 8.40
N PRO A 51 -9.66 15.78 9.09
CA PRO A 51 -8.73 14.65 8.99
C PRO A 51 -9.37 13.30 9.30
N SER A 52 -8.80 12.23 8.75
CA SER A 52 -9.26 10.85 8.96
C SER A 52 -9.29 10.45 10.43
N PHE A 53 -8.35 10.97 11.20
CA PHE A 53 -8.25 10.85 12.67
C PHE A 53 -7.31 11.94 13.20
N PRO A 54 -7.34 12.25 14.51
CA PRO A 54 -6.40 13.19 15.12
C PRO A 54 -4.95 12.73 14.94
N GLY A 55 -4.12 13.57 14.32
CA GLY A 55 -2.72 13.24 13.99
C GLY A 55 -2.51 12.66 12.58
N ALA A 56 -3.54 12.56 11.75
CA ALA A 56 -3.39 12.32 10.32
C ALA A 56 -2.78 13.55 9.64
N GLU A 57 -1.74 13.35 8.83
CA GLU A 57 -1.01 14.41 8.12
C GLU A 57 -0.76 14.03 6.64
N GLY A 58 -0.27 14.98 5.86
CA GLY A 58 0.09 14.76 4.45
C GLY A 58 -1.09 14.64 3.50
N GLY A 59 -0.83 14.23 2.27
CA GLY A 59 -1.84 14.22 1.20
C GLY A 59 -3.04 13.31 1.46
N GLY A 60 -2.84 12.19 2.15
CA GLY A 60 -3.89 11.24 2.51
C GLY A 60 -4.72 11.61 3.73
N MET A 61 -4.38 12.69 4.43
CA MET A 61 -5.02 13.03 5.72
C MET A 61 -6.52 13.25 5.63
N TYR A 62 -7.02 13.65 4.48
CA TYR A 62 -8.44 13.92 4.25
C TYR A 62 -9.18 12.79 3.56
N SER A 63 -8.65 11.56 3.60
CA SER A 63 -9.41 10.37 3.22
C SER A 63 -10.68 10.27 4.07
N PHE A 64 -11.80 9.96 3.44
CA PHE A 64 -13.04 9.69 4.18
C PHE A 64 -12.94 8.39 4.97
N GLY A 65 -12.18 7.41 4.46
CA GLY A 65 -12.23 6.06 5.00
C GLY A 65 -13.67 5.56 5.11
N GLY A 66 -13.95 4.74 6.10
CA GLY A 66 -15.30 4.19 6.36
C GLY A 66 -16.22 5.08 7.19
N ARG A 67 -15.89 6.36 7.37
CA ARG A 67 -16.63 7.27 8.26
C ARG A 67 -18.10 7.37 7.91
N GLY A 68 -18.97 7.21 8.93
CA GLY A 68 -20.44 7.22 8.74
C GLY A 68 -20.99 5.94 8.09
N GLY A 69 -20.15 4.94 7.87
CA GLY A 69 -20.55 3.64 7.35
C GLY A 69 -20.88 2.61 8.44
N LYS A 70 -21.07 1.37 8.01
CA LYS A 70 -21.35 0.24 8.92
C LYS A 70 -20.09 -0.13 9.69
N VAL A 71 -20.26 -0.60 10.93
CA VAL A 71 -19.19 -1.29 11.66
C VAL A 71 -19.29 -2.79 11.36
N ILE A 72 -18.21 -3.36 10.85
CA ILE A 72 -18.10 -4.80 10.59
C ILE A 72 -17.04 -5.37 11.53
N THR A 73 -17.43 -6.35 12.32
CA THR A 73 -16.54 -6.98 13.29
C THR A 73 -15.97 -8.27 12.73
N VAL A 74 -14.63 -8.35 12.67
CA VAL A 74 -13.92 -9.60 12.38
C VAL A 74 -13.95 -10.46 13.64
N THR A 75 -14.53 -11.66 13.54
CA THR A 75 -14.82 -12.53 14.68
C THR A 75 -14.02 -13.82 14.72
N ASN A 76 -13.23 -14.10 13.65
CA ASN A 76 -12.39 -15.28 13.57
C ASN A 76 -11.12 -14.99 12.75
N LEU A 77 -10.20 -15.94 12.76
CA LEU A 77 -8.91 -15.86 12.06
C LEU A 77 -8.88 -16.65 10.74
N ASN A 78 -10.04 -17.09 10.24
CA ASN A 78 -10.13 -17.80 8.99
C ASN A 78 -9.80 -16.91 7.80
N ASP A 79 -9.24 -17.47 6.73
CA ASP A 79 -9.03 -16.74 5.49
C ASP A 79 -10.35 -16.28 4.86
N ARG A 80 -11.38 -17.14 4.90
CA ARG A 80 -12.66 -16.93 4.21
C ARG A 80 -13.85 -17.28 5.08
N GLY A 81 -15.02 -16.88 4.61
CA GLY A 81 -16.31 -17.20 5.20
C GLY A 81 -16.80 -16.12 6.18
N PRO A 82 -17.97 -16.37 6.78
CA PRO A 82 -18.62 -15.38 7.65
C PRO A 82 -17.74 -14.94 8.82
N GLY A 83 -17.67 -13.61 9.02
CA GLY A 83 -16.89 -13.00 10.08
C GLY A 83 -15.38 -12.96 9.84
N SER A 84 -14.89 -13.35 8.65
CA SER A 84 -13.48 -13.24 8.28
C SER A 84 -13.10 -11.81 7.90
N PHE A 85 -11.81 -11.50 7.99
CA PHE A 85 -11.27 -10.21 7.55
C PHE A 85 -11.47 -9.99 6.04
N ARG A 86 -11.31 -11.05 5.23
CA ARG A 86 -11.54 -11.01 3.79
C ARG A 86 -12.97 -10.62 3.45
N GLU A 87 -13.96 -11.25 4.07
CA GLU A 87 -15.36 -10.88 3.85
C GLU A 87 -15.62 -9.40 4.15
N ALA A 88 -15.07 -8.88 5.26
CA ALA A 88 -15.19 -7.47 5.61
C ALA A 88 -14.52 -6.54 4.58
N CYS A 89 -13.37 -6.94 4.02
CA CYS A 89 -12.65 -6.18 2.99
C CYS A 89 -13.40 -6.16 1.65
N GLU A 90 -14.04 -7.27 1.28
CA GLU A 90 -14.73 -7.45 0.00
C GLU A 90 -16.18 -6.92 0.03
N THR A 91 -16.71 -6.61 1.19
CA THR A 91 -18.07 -6.02 1.34
C THR A 91 -18.13 -4.63 0.70
N GLY A 92 -19.26 -4.32 0.05
CA GLY A 92 -19.55 -3.00 -0.52
C GLY A 92 -20.09 -2.00 0.50
N GLY A 93 -19.95 -0.72 0.14
CA GLY A 93 -20.40 0.42 0.94
C GLY A 93 -19.41 0.89 2.01
N ALA A 94 -19.65 2.07 2.54
CA ALA A 94 -18.82 2.66 3.58
C ALA A 94 -18.82 1.78 4.84
N ARG A 95 -17.60 1.47 5.35
CA ARG A 95 -17.47 0.54 6.48
C ARG A 95 -16.21 0.77 7.31
N ILE A 96 -16.36 0.50 8.60
CA ILE A 96 -15.27 0.48 9.57
C ILE A 96 -15.09 -0.98 10.01
N ILE A 97 -13.94 -1.55 9.70
CA ILE A 97 -13.59 -2.93 10.08
C ILE A 97 -12.89 -2.89 11.43
N VAL A 98 -13.48 -3.57 12.40
CA VAL A 98 -12.96 -3.72 13.76
C VAL A 98 -12.73 -5.19 14.08
N PHE A 99 -11.92 -5.47 15.09
CA PHE A 99 -11.54 -6.84 15.44
C PHE A 99 -11.88 -7.14 16.89
N ASN A 100 -12.55 -8.26 17.15
CA ASN A 100 -12.69 -8.81 18.48
C ASN A 100 -11.86 -10.10 18.68
N VAL A 101 -10.95 -10.36 17.75
CA VAL A 101 -9.98 -11.46 17.77
C VAL A 101 -8.56 -10.92 17.65
N ALA A 102 -7.60 -11.65 18.19
CA ALA A 102 -6.16 -11.41 18.01
C ALA A 102 -5.49 -12.67 17.47
N GLY A 103 -4.44 -12.49 16.67
CA GLY A 103 -3.67 -13.59 16.13
C GLY A 103 -3.28 -13.41 14.66
N ILE A 104 -2.98 -14.52 14.01
CA ILE A 104 -2.51 -14.54 12.62
C ILE A 104 -3.62 -15.06 11.71
N ILE A 105 -4.06 -14.22 10.79
CA ILE A 105 -4.92 -14.59 9.67
C ILE A 105 -3.99 -15.03 8.53
N ARG A 106 -4.06 -16.30 8.16
CA ARG A 106 -3.24 -16.87 7.07
C ARG A 106 -4.04 -16.92 5.80
N LEU A 107 -3.63 -16.09 4.85
CA LEU A 107 -4.27 -16.02 3.54
C LEU A 107 -3.75 -17.14 2.64
N GLU A 108 -4.64 -17.75 1.87
CA GLU A 108 -4.35 -18.73 0.81
C GLU A 108 -4.22 -18.09 -0.57
N SER A 109 -4.70 -16.86 -0.71
CA SER A 109 -4.59 -16.00 -1.89
C SER A 109 -4.69 -14.52 -1.48
N PRO A 110 -4.26 -13.57 -2.29
CA PRO A 110 -4.33 -12.16 -1.95
C PRO A 110 -5.74 -11.69 -1.59
N ILE A 111 -5.83 -10.72 -0.68
CA ILE A 111 -7.06 -9.93 -0.51
C ILE A 111 -6.96 -8.72 -1.43
N ILE A 112 -8.02 -8.44 -2.20
CA ILE A 112 -8.10 -7.29 -3.10
C ILE A 112 -9.26 -6.40 -2.66
N VAL A 113 -8.94 -5.24 -2.10
CA VAL A 113 -9.94 -4.25 -1.67
C VAL A 113 -10.36 -3.41 -2.87
N ARG A 114 -11.56 -3.62 -3.39
CA ARG A 114 -12.10 -2.93 -4.58
C ARG A 114 -13.16 -1.89 -4.24
N ALA A 115 -13.92 -2.10 -3.17
CA ALA A 115 -14.93 -1.14 -2.74
C ALA A 115 -14.32 0.00 -1.92
N PRO A 116 -14.57 1.27 -2.27
CA PRO A 116 -14.05 2.42 -1.54
C PRO A 116 -14.69 2.62 -0.17
N TYR A 117 -14.26 3.66 0.54
CA TYR A 117 -14.77 4.09 1.82
C TYR A 117 -14.63 3.04 2.93
N VAL A 118 -13.40 2.60 3.16
CA VAL A 118 -13.10 1.62 4.22
C VAL A 118 -12.06 2.16 5.22
N THR A 119 -12.33 1.94 6.49
CA THR A 119 -11.34 2.08 7.57
C THR A 119 -11.07 0.71 8.18
N ILE A 120 -9.81 0.29 8.20
CA ILE A 120 -9.35 -0.92 8.87
C ILE A 120 -8.71 -0.49 10.18
N ALA A 121 -9.39 -0.74 11.29
CA ALA A 121 -9.04 -0.26 12.62
C ALA A 121 -8.36 -1.37 13.44
N GLY A 122 -7.12 -1.70 13.10
CA GLY A 122 -6.34 -2.76 13.76
C GLY A 122 -6.15 -2.54 15.27
N GLN A 123 -6.18 -1.29 15.75
CA GLN A 123 -6.08 -0.95 17.17
C GLN A 123 -7.26 -1.44 18.02
N THR A 124 -8.33 -1.91 17.39
CA THR A 124 -9.49 -2.48 18.12
C THR A 124 -9.28 -3.93 18.51
N ALA A 125 -8.29 -4.60 17.91
CA ALA A 125 -7.99 -5.98 18.22
C ALA A 125 -7.49 -6.13 19.67
N PRO A 126 -7.92 -7.17 20.39
CA PRO A 126 -7.42 -7.46 21.74
C PRO A 126 -5.97 -7.95 21.71
N GLY A 127 -5.34 -8.02 22.88
CA GLY A 127 -4.02 -8.61 23.09
C GLY A 127 -2.95 -8.01 22.16
N ASP A 128 -2.22 -8.86 21.50
CA ASP A 128 -1.14 -8.45 20.60
C ASP A 128 -1.61 -7.99 19.21
N GLY A 129 -2.91 -7.89 18.99
CA GLY A 129 -3.47 -7.43 17.70
C GLY A 129 -3.52 -8.48 16.60
N VAL A 130 -3.73 -8.05 15.37
CA VAL A 130 -3.91 -8.92 14.19
C VAL A 130 -2.73 -8.83 13.24
N CYS A 131 -2.33 -9.97 12.70
CA CYS A 131 -1.32 -10.09 11.66
C CYS A 131 -1.91 -10.80 10.44
N ILE A 132 -1.77 -10.19 9.27
CA ILE A 132 -2.11 -10.78 7.97
C ILE A 132 -0.85 -11.42 7.41
N ALA A 133 -0.88 -12.71 7.12
CA ALA A 133 0.28 -13.47 6.65
C ALA A 133 -0.09 -14.41 5.50
N GLY A 134 0.90 -14.85 4.75
CA GLY A 134 0.79 -15.89 3.73
C GLY A 134 0.65 -15.37 2.32
N GLU A 135 -0.15 -14.34 2.10
CA GLU A 135 -0.33 -13.71 0.79
C GLU A 135 -0.45 -12.19 0.92
N SER A 136 -0.41 -11.49 -0.23
CA SER A 136 -0.43 -10.04 -0.30
C SER A 136 -1.78 -9.44 0.09
N PHE A 137 -1.75 -8.22 0.59
CA PHE A 137 -2.93 -7.39 0.78
C PHE A 137 -2.89 -6.23 -0.22
N TRP A 138 -3.89 -6.14 -1.09
CA TRP A 138 -3.95 -5.16 -2.18
C TRP A 138 -5.11 -4.18 -1.99
N VAL A 139 -4.82 -2.92 -2.29
CA VAL A 139 -5.81 -1.83 -2.36
C VAL A 139 -5.91 -1.36 -3.80
N ASP A 140 -7.07 -1.56 -4.42
CA ASP A 140 -7.35 -1.18 -5.81
C ASP A 140 -8.55 -0.23 -5.90
N THR A 141 -8.59 0.74 -5.00
CA THR A 141 -9.71 1.68 -4.87
C THR A 141 -9.26 3.01 -4.25
N HIS A 142 -10.19 3.84 -3.82
CA HIS A 142 -9.94 5.10 -3.14
C HIS A 142 -10.57 5.18 -1.74
N ASP A 143 -10.18 6.18 -0.97
CA ASP A 143 -10.71 6.44 0.38
C ASP A 143 -10.56 5.26 1.34
N VAL A 144 -9.30 4.87 1.56
CA VAL A 144 -8.92 3.77 2.44
C VAL A 144 -8.05 4.30 3.58
N VAL A 145 -8.41 3.94 4.81
CA VAL A 145 -7.63 4.20 6.02
C VAL A 145 -7.24 2.88 6.65
N VAL A 146 -5.94 2.65 6.88
CA VAL A 146 -5.43 1.43 7.51
C VAL A 146 -4.57 1.80 8.70
N ARG A 147 -4.91 1.31 9.88
CA ARG A 147 -4.19 1.62 11.10
C ARG A 147 -3.88 0.39 11.95
N HIS A 148 -2.67 0.38 12.54
CA HIS A 148 -2.23 -0.62 13.51
C HIS A 148 -2.31 -2.08 13.02
N MET A 149 -2.09 -2.29 11.73
CA MET A 149 -2.07 -3.62 11.11
C MET A 149 -0.64 -4.12 10.91
N ARG A 150 -0.47 -5.43 10.90
CA ARG A 150 0.78 -6.11 10.59
C ARG A 150 0.59 -6.95 9.34
N PHE A 151 1.43 -6.72 8.32
CA PHE A 151 1.43 -7.48 7.07
C PHE A 151 2.74 -8.24 6.94
N ARG A 152 2.65 -9.55 6.74
CA ARG A 152 3.76 -10.50 6.69
C ARG A 152 3.54 -11.45 5.53
N ARG A 153 3.87 -11.00 4.31
CA ARG A 153 3.70 -11.84 3.11
C ARG A 153 4.26 -13.24 3.36
N GLY A 154 5.52 -13.29 3.69
CA GLY A 154 6.21 -14.55 3.97
C GLY A 154 6.28 -15.47 2.76
N GLU A 155 7.13 -16.49 2.85
CA GLU A 155 7.22 -17.52 1.82
C GLU A 155 6.10 -18.55 1.98
N THR A 156 5.45 -18.91 0.88
CA THR A 156 4.36 -19.90 0.83
C THR A 156 4.66 -20.98 -0.20
N LYS A 157 3.74 -21.92 -0.36
CA LYS A 157 3.82 -22.93 -1.42
C LYS A 157 3.55 -22.37 -2.81
N VAL A 158 3.05 -21.13 -2.88
CA VAL A 158 2.82 -20.41 -4.14
C VAL A 158 4.05 -19.55 -4.42
N TRP A 159 4.80 -19.94 -5.45
CA TRP A 159 6.00 -19.24 -5.87
C TRP A 159 5.64 -18.04 -6.71
N HIS A 160 5.68 -16.87 -6.10
CA HIS A 160 5.48 -15.61 -6.78
C HIS A 160 6.14 -14.45 -6.02
N ARG A 161 6.68 -13.50 -6.78
CA ARG A 161 7.27 -12.28 -6.29
C ARG A 161 6.20 -11.21 -6.17
N ASP A 162 5.87 -10.79 -4.95
CA ASP A 162 4.89 -9.75 -4.65
C ASP A 162 5.15 -9.07 -3.30
N ASP A 163 4.42 -7.98 -3.07
CA ASP A 163 4.54 -7.15 -1.88
C ASP A 163 3.75 -7.72 -0.71
N SER A 164 4.13 -7.33 0.51
CA SER A 164 3.28 -7.61 1.68
C SER A 164 2.01 -6.77 1.67
N PHE A 165 2.14 -5.48 1.31
CA PHE A 165 1.04 -4.53 1.24
C PHE A 165 1.25 -3.59 0.05
N GLY A 166 0.28 -3.52 -0.84
CA GLY A 166 0.40 -2.68 -2.03
C GLY A 166 -0.90 -2.63 -2.85
N GLY A 167 -0.77 -2.75 -4.16
CA GLY A 167 -1.87 -2.71 -5.11
C GLY A 167 -1.76 -1.56 -6.10
N ASN A 168 -2.90 -1.20 -6.67
CA ASN A 168 -3.03 -0.07 -7.60
C ASN A 168 -4.04 0.97 -7.06
N PRO A 169 -3.79 1.57 -5.90
CA PRO A 169 -4.75 2.48 -5.28
C PRO A 169 -4.92 3.74 -6.11
N ILE A 170 -6.16 4.17 -6.27
CA ILE A 170 -6.49 5.39 -7.00
C ILE A 170 -6.02 6.60 -6.20
N GLY A 171 -6.40 6.69 -4.94
CA GLY A 171 -5.97 7.78 -4.06
C GLY A 171 -6.81 7.97 -2.81
N ASN A 172 -6.55 9.03 -2.06
CA ASN A 172 -7.10 9.28 -0.72
C ASN A 172 -6.80 8.11 0.22
N ILE A 173 -5.51 7.73 0.32
CA ILE A 173 -5.05 6.61 1.13
C ILE A 173 -4.31 7.12 2.36
N MET A 174 -4.68 6.61 3.53
CA MET A 174 -4.03 6.94 4.79
C MET A 174 -3.60 5.68 5.53
N ILE A 175 -2.28 5.48 5.66
CA ILE A 175 -1.67 4.34 6.34
C ILE A 175 -0.91 4.85 7.55
N ASP A 176 -1.22 4.32 8.72
CA ASP A 176 -0.68 4.82 9.98
C ASP A 176 -0.42 3.70 10.99
N HIS A 177 0.75 3.74 11.65
CA HIS A 177 1.16 2.77 12.67
C HIS A 177 1.05 1.30 12.22
N CYS A 178 1.39 1.02 10.98
CA CYS A 178 1.45 -0.33 10.44
C CYS A 178 2.88 -0.89 10.45
N SER A 179 3.01 -2.18 10.24
CA SER A 179 4.30 -2.79 9.93
C SER A 179 4.19 -3.81 8.82
N CYS A 180 5.04 -3.67 7.82
CA CYS A 180 5.08 -4.51 6.63
C CYS A 180 6.46 -5.17 6.54
N THR A 181 6.50 -6.49 6.59
CA THR A 181 7.74 -7.26 6.51
C THR A 181 7.54 -8.51 5.68
N TRP A 182 8.67 -9.12 5.30
CA TRP A 182 8.69 -10.39 4.60
C TRP A 182 8.04 -10.35 3.22
N GLY A 183 8.04 -9.19 2.56
CA GLY A 183 7.71 -9.06 1.15
C GLY A 183 8.66 -9.90 0.30
N LEU A 184 8.16 -10.46 -0.78
CA LEU A 184 8.94 -11.23 -1.75
C LEU A 184 9.37 -10.37 -2.94
N ASP A 185 8.86 -9.14 -3.03
CA ASP A 185 9.33 -8.02 -3.86
C ASP A 185 9.59 -6.82 -2.96
N GLU A 186 8.58 -6.02 -2.64
CA GLU A 186 8.66 -4.98 -1.63
C GLU A 186 7.81 -5.32 -0.39
N ASN A 187 8.08 -4.61 0.71
CA ASN A 187 7.21 -4.73 1.89
C ASN A 187 5.94 -3.89 1.75
N ILE A 188 6.05 -2.66 1.20
CA ILE A 188 4.92 -1.74 1.03
C ILE A 188 5.17 -0.81 -0.15
N SER A 189 4.27 -0.80 -1.14
CA SER A 189 4.45 0.01 -2.36
C SER A 189 3.16 0.69 -2.80
N PHE A 190 3.26 2.02 -2.97
CA PHE A 190 2.17 2.86 -3.45
C PHE A 190 2.73 3.96 -4.36
N TYR A 191 2.44 3.89 -5.67
CA TYR A 191 2.97 4.87 -6.61
C TYR A 191 2.11 5.06 -7.87
N ARG A 192 1.20 4.15 -8.16
CA ARG A 192 0.40 4.15 -9.38
C ARG A 192 -0.94 3.48 -9.20
N HIS A 193 -1.84 3.71 -10.15
CA HIS A 193 -2.92 2.79 -10.48
C HIS A 193 -3.02 2.58 -11.99
N MET A 194 -3.60 1.46 -12.37
CA MET A 194 -3.85 1.11 -13.77
C MET A 194 -5.33 1.36 -14.04
N TYR A 195 -5.61 2.15 -15.07
CA TYR A 195 -6.96 2.50 -15.47
C TYR A 195 -7.24 1.99 -16.87
N ASP A 196 -8.28 1.18 -16.99
CA ASP A 196 -8.80 0.76 -18.29
C ASP A 196 -9.99 1.65 -18.68
N PRO A 197 -9.83 2.54 -19.69
CA PRO A 197 -10.92 3.39 -20.13
C PRO A 197 -12.03 2.63 -20.89
N SER A 198 -11.84 1.36 -21.22
CA SER A 198 -12.79 0.53 -21.98
C SER A 198 -13.69 -0.37 -21.12
N GLU A 199 -13.74 -0.13 -19.79
CA GLU A 199 -14.57 -0.88 -18.83
C GLU A 199 -14.25 -2.38 -18.72
N GLY A 200 -13.20 -2.70 -17.98
CA GLY A 200 -13.02 -4.04 -17.40
C GLY A 200 -12.21 -5.04 -18.21
N GLN A 201 -11.48 -4.62 -19.23
CA GLN A 201 -10.51 -5.48 -19.90
C GLN A 201 -9.10 -5.18 -19.42
N TYR A 202 -8.51 -6.08 -18.64
CA TYR A 202 -7.09 -6.09 -18.29
C TYR A 202 -6.25 -6.44 -19.52
N GLU A 203 -6.18 -5.54 -20.47
CA GLU A 203 -5.29 -5.65 -21.61
C GLU A 203 -4.10 -4.67 -21.49
N SER A 204 -3.11 -4.87 -22.36
CA SER A 204 -1.90 -4.05 -22.48
C SER A 204 -2.13 -2.55 -22.81
N LYS A 205 -3.37 -2.10 -22.79
CA LYS A 205 -3.81 -0.73 -23.09
C LYS A 205 -4.15 0.09 -21.84
N ASP A 206 -4.01 -0.48 -20.66
CA ASP A 206 -4.26 0.25 -19.41
C ASP A 206 -3.42 1.51 -19.33
N LEU A 207 -4.06 2.62 -19.00
CA LEU A 207 -3.37 3.85 -18.68
C LEU A 207 -2.75 3.74 -17.30
N LYS A 208 -1.44 3.90 -17.25
CA LYS A 208 -0.71 4.00 -16.01
C LYS A 208 -0.82 5.43 -15.48
N LEU A 209 -1.56 5.63 -14.40
CA LEU A 209 -1.76 6.91 -13.73
C LEU A 209 -1.04 6.95 -12.38
N PRO A 210 -0.61 8.12 -11.89
CA PRO A 210 -0.08 8.23 -10.54
C PRO A 210 -1.20 7.96 -9.53
N THR A 211 -0.87 7.32 -8.40
CA THR A 211 -1.77 7.41 -7.24
C THR A 211 -1.77 8.84 -6.69
N VAL A 212 -2.87 9.28 -6.09
CA VAL A 212 -2.98 10.65 -5.59
C VAL A 212 -3.39 10.70 -4.12
N ASN A 213 -2.95 11.74 -3.39
CA ASN A 213 -3.34 11.96 -2.00
C ASN A 213 -3.06 10.74 -1.09
N VAL A 214 -1.81 10.30 -1.04
CA VAL A 214 -1.41 9.16 -0.20
C VAL A 214 -0.52 9.63 0.94
N THR A 215 -0.78 9.11 2.14
CA THR A 215 0.14 9.22 3.26
C THR A 215 0.46 7.85 3.83
N ILE A 216 1.76 7.60 4.05
CA ILE A 216 2.26 6.52 4.91
C ILE A 216 3.03 7.19 6.04
N GLN A 217 2.55 7.05 7.27
CA GLN A 217 3.20 7.63 8.44
C GLN A 217 3.36 6.63 9.58
N ASN A 218 4.37 6.83 10.42
CA ASN A 218 4.61 6.03 11.63
C ASN A 218 4.64 4.52 11.37
N THR A 219 5.12 4.10 10.22
CA THR A 219 5.03 2.72 9.70
C THR A 219 6.42 2.12 9.52
N ILE A 220 6.52 0.82 9.67
CA ILE A 220 7.75 0.05 9.51
C ILE A 220 7.70 -0.75 8.23
N SER A 221 8.73 -0.60 7.38
CA SER A 221 9.06 -1.48 6.26
C SER A 221 10.39 -2.16 6.55
N ALA A 222 10.38 -3.44 6.90
CA ALA A 222 11.60 -4.09 7.33
C ALA A 222 11.70 -5.56 6.92
N LYS A 223 12.94 -6.06 6.79
CA LYS A 223 13.24 -7.50 6.63
C LYS A 223 12.46 -8.13 5.47
N ALA A 224 12.46 -7.50 4.30
CA ALA A 224 12.02 -8.14 3.07
C ALA A 224 12.83 -9.42 2.82
N LEU A 225 12.21 -10.43 2.23
CA LEU A 225 12.84 -11.74 1.99
C LEU A 225 13.56 -11.76 0.64
N ASP A 226 14.73 -12.35 0.61
CA ASP A 226 15.59 -12.40 -0.59
C ASP A 226 15.35 -13.64 -1.48
N THR A 227 14.19 -14.26 -1.37
CA THR A 227 13.81 -15.49 -2.11
C THR A 227 13.99 -15.33 -3.62
N TYR A 228 13.73 -14.13 -4.14
CA TYR A 228 13.84 -13.82 -5.58
C TYR A 228 14.94 -12.80 -5.90
N ASN A 229 15.92 -12.63 -5.02
CA ASN A 229 16.91 -11.54 -5.11
C ASN A 229 16.22 -10.16 -5.14
N HIS A 230 15.17 -10.01 -4.37
CA HIS A 230 14.26 -8.85 -4.33
C HIS A 230 13.82 -8.49 -2.90
N ALA A 231 14.74 -8.53 -1.95
CA ALA A 231 14.51 -8.14 -0.56
C ALA A 231 14.37 -6.62 -0.42
N PHE A 232 13.35 -6.01 -1.02
CA PHE A 232 13.22 -4.57 -1.13
C PHE A 232 12.21 -3.95 -0.15
N GLY A 233 12.46 -2.67 0.18
CA GLY A 233 11.61 -1.94 1.12
C GLY A 233 10.32 -1.46 0.52
N SER A 234 10.40 -0.60 -0.50
CA SER A 234 9.21 0.07 -1.06
C SER A 234 9.49 0.67 -2.43
N THR A 235 8.49 0.68 -3.31
CA THR A 235 8.39 1.63 -4.42
C THR A 235 7.31 2.66 -4.06
N LEU A 236 7.71 3.94 -3.97
CA LEU A 236 6.85 5.03 -3.54
C LEU A 236 6.83 6.15 -4.58
N GLY A 237 5.68 6.79 -4.73
CA GLY A 237 5.50 7.89 -5.66
C GLY A 237 4.07 8.42 -5.64
N GLY A 238 3.63 8.99 -6.75
CA GLY A 238 2.31 9.57 -6.89
C GLY A 238 2.29 11.09 -6.65
N GLU A 239 1.12 11.69 -6.79
CA GLU A 239 0.96 13.13 -6.71
C GLU A 239 0.26 13.56 -5.42
N ASN A 240 0.76 14.60 -4.76
CA ASN A 240 0.36 15.01 -3.42
C ASN A 240 0.48 13.88 -2.39
N CYS A 241 1.65 13.22 -2.37
CA CYS A 241 1.92 12.11 -1.47
C CYS A 241 2.94 12.50 -0.40
N ALA A 242 2.83 11.88 0.78
CA ALA A 242 3.75 12.10 1.88
C ALA A 242 4.09 10.79 2.60
N PHE A 243 5.38 10.54 2.76
CA PHE A 243 5.92 9.38 3.45
C PHE A 243 6.77 9.87 4.59
N MET A 244 6.26 9.79 5.83
CA MET A 244 6.85 10.51 6.94
C MET A 244 6.90 9.72 8.25
N ARG A 245 7.95 9.93 9.02
CA ARG A 245 8.17 9.30 10.34
C ARG A 245 8.11 7.78 10.29
N ASN A 246 8.63 7.20 9.21
CA ASN A 246 8.67 5.76 9.01
C ASN A 246 10.08 5.20 9.26
N LEU A 247 10.15 3.89 9.43
CA LEU A 247 11.40 3.15 9.51
C LEU A 247 11.51 2.17 8.34
N TRP A 248 12.54 2.32 7.51
CA TRP A 248 13.00 1.31 6.57
C TRP A 248 14.22 0.62 7.15
N ALA A 249 14.14 -0.66 7.45
CA ALA A 249 15.22 -1.35 8.14
C ALA A 249 15.52 -2.74 7.58
N SER A 250 16.80 -3.00 7.34
CA SER A 250 17.30 -4.33 6.93
C SER A 250 16.61 -4.87 5.66
N ASN A 251 16.35 -4.00 4.71
CA ASN A 251 15.98 -4.35 3.34
C ASN A 251 17.21 -4.17 2.45
N SER A 252 17.39 -5.00 1.43
CA SER A 252 18.58 -4.93 0.61
C SER A 252 18.68 -3.64 -0.22
N GLY A 253 17.55 -3.10 -0.64
CA GLY A 253 17.47 -1.85 -1.41
C GLY A 253 16.06 -1.26 -1.41
N ARG A 254 15.85 -0.24 -2.22
CA ARG A 254 14.57 0.47 -2.36
C ARG A 254 14.01 0.96 -1.03
N ASN A 255 14.74 1.86 -0.37
CA ASN A 255 14.33 2.42 0.92
C ASN A 255 14.15 3.97 0.88
N PRO A 256 13.26 4.50 -0.01
CA PRO A 256 12.46 3.83 -1.04
C PRO A 256 13.16 3.76 -2.41
N SER A 257 12.56 3.04 -3.36
CA SER A 257 12.68 3.35 -4.78
C SER A 257 11.65 4.43 -5.14
N VAL A 258 12.12 5.50 -5.78
CA VAL A 258 11.23 6.55 -6.26
C VAL A 258 10.50 6.06 -7.51
N GLY A 259 9.19 6.05 -7.49
CA GLY A 259 8.36 5.75 -8.65
C GLY A 259 8.46 6.82 -9.73
N TRP A 260 7.68 6.67 -10.78
CA TRP A 260 7.58 7.68 -11.84
C TRP A 260 6.37 8.59 -11.57
N ASN A 261 6.46 9.80 -12.13
CA ASN A 261 5.40 10.82 -12.12
C ASN A 261 4.89 11.22 -10.72
N GLY A 262 4.58 12.47 -10.59
CA GLY A 262 3.98 13.02 -9.39
C GLY A 262 4.92 13.83 -8.51
N VAL A 263 4.35 14.37 -7.45
CA VAL A 263 5.03 15.19 -6.45
C VAL A 263 4.83 14.59 -5.06
N PHE A 264 5.92 14.24 -4.38
CA PHE A 264 5.82 13.70 -3.03
C PHE A 264 6.93 14.16 -2.10
N ASN A 265 6.69 13.99 -0.81
CA ASN A 265 7.63 14.29 0.25
C ASN A 265 8.03 13.04 1.03
N PHE A 266 9.32 12.84 1.20
CA PHE A 266 9.91 11.80 2.04
C PHE A 266 10.60 12.47 3.22
N VAL A 267 9.96 12.50 4.41
CA VAL A 267 10.29 13.44 5.49
C VAL A 267 10.40 12.74 6.83
N ASN A 268 11.44 13.09 7.60
CA ASN A 268 11.64 12.60 8.98
C ASN A 268 11.65 11.07 9.10
N ASN A 269 12.15 10.36 8.10
CA ASN A 269 12.25 8.91 8.13
C ASN A 269 13.62 8.45 8.61
N VAL A 270 13.68 7.19 9.04
CA VAL A 270 14.93 6.48 9.31
C VAL A 270 15.11 5.38 8.28
N VAL A 271 16.29 5.33 7.66
CA VAL A 271 16.71 4.25 6.76
C VAL A 271 17.92 3.58 7.39
N PHE A 272 17.83 2.29 7.70
CA PHE A 272 18.83 1.55 8.42
C PHE A 272 19.24 0.25 7.74
N ASN A 273 20.54 -0.02 7.67
CA ASN A 273 21.10 -1.34 7.38
C ASN A 273 20.72 -1.89 5.98
N TRP A 274 20.92 -1.10 4.92
CA TRP A 274 20.76 -1.53 3.52
C TRP A 274 21.97 -2.31 3.01
N VAL A 275 21.78 -3.10 1.96
CA VAL A 275 22.84 -3.93 1.33
C VAL A 275 23.32 -3.35 -0.01
N HIS A 276 22.37 -3.06 -0.92
CA HIS A 276 22.70 -2.57 -2.27
C HIS A 276 22.51 -1.07 -2.40
N ARG A 277 21.43 -0.54 -1.85
CA ARG A 277 21.03 0.85 -2.02
C ARG A 277 20.21 1.30 -0.82
N SER A 278 20.46 2.51 -0.36
CA SER A 278 19.54 3.18 0.56
C SER A 278 18.27 3.57 -0.19
N SER A 279 18.33 4.59 -1.03
CA SER A 279 17.23 4.99 -1.92
C SER A 279 17.69 4.97 -3.37
N ASP A 280 16.76 4.78 -4.30
CA ASP A 280 17.03 4.78 -5.73
C ASP A 280 15.82 5.21 -6.57
N GLY A 281 15.90 5.08 -7.88
CA GLY A 281 14.81 5.31 -8.81
C GLY A 281 14.63 6.77 -9.22
N GLY A 282 13.41 7.10 -9.56
CA GLY A 282 13.03 8.37 -10.14
C GLY A 282 13.23 8.42 -11.67
N ASP A 283 12.50 9.31 -12.31
CA ASP A 283 12.67 9.65 -13.71
C ASP A 283 12.45 11.16 -13.89
N TYR A 284 12.42 11.63 -15.13
CA TYR A 284 12.23 13.04 -15.45
C TYR A 284 10.82 13.59 -15.13
N THR A 285 9.87 12.72 -14.74
CA THR A 285 8.50 13.08 -14.40
C THR A 285 8.24 13.12 -12.90
N ALA A 286 9.12 12.52 -12.09
CA ALA A 286 8.98 12.49 -10.65
C ALA A 286 9.65 13.73 -10.00
N MET A 287 8.91 14.44 -9.18
CA MET A 287 9.41 15.51 -8.33
C MET A 287 9.26 15.12 -6.86
N PHE A 288 10.35 15.18 -6.09
CA PHE A 288 10.29 14.74 -4.71
C PHE A 288 11.26 15.50 -3.82
N ASN A 289 10.91 15.61 -2.56
CA ASN A 289 11.75 16.19 -1.53
C ASN A 289 12.15 15.11 -0.51
N MET A 290 13.43 15.04 -0.19
CA MET A 290 13.98 14.22 0.89
C MET A 290 14.44 15.14 2.01
N ILE A 291 13.63 15.29 3.05
CA ILE A 291 13.83 16.30 4.09
C ILE A 291 14.02 15.63 5.44
N ASN A 292 15.10 15.99 6.14
CA ASN A 292 15.37 15.60 7.52
C ASN A 292 15.27 14.07 7.76
N ASN A 293 15.74 13.27 6.79
CA ASN A 293 15.82 11.82 6.94
C ASN A 293 17.17 11.40 7.53
N TYR A 294 17.16 10.37 8.34
CA TYR A 294 18.36 9.81 8.95
C TYR A 294 18.73 8.48 8.30
N TYR A 295 19.90 8.44 7.66
CA TYR A 295 20.44 7.26 7.01
C TYR A 295 21.56 6.68 7.89
N LYS A 296 21.35 5.48 8.41
CA LYS A 296 22.30 4.81 9.29
C LYS A 296 22.78 3.49 8.68
N PRO A 297 24.03 3.40 8.21
CA PRO A 297 24.64 2.12 7.86
C PRO A 297 24.58 1.14 9.03
N GLY A 298 24.32 -0.13 8.72
CA GLY A 298 24.24 -1.19 9.72
C GLY A 298 25.21 -2.35 9.42
N PRO A 299 25.08 -3.47 10.12
CA PRO A 299 25.97 -4.61 9.95
C PRO A 299 26.03 -5.18 8.53
N ALA A 300 24.93 -5.14 7.78
CA ALA A 300 24.85 -5.63 6.41
C ALA A 300 25.26 -4.58 5.37
N THR A 301 25.39 -3.31 5.75
CA THR A 301 25.76 -2.23 4.82
C THR A 301 27.24 -2.31 4.48
N PRO A 302 27.63 -2.30 3.20
CA PRO A 302 29.03 -2.31 2.79
C PRO A 302 29.82 -1.11 3.34
N LYS A 303 30.94 -1.34 3.98
CA LYS A 303 31.67 -0.30 4.72
C LYS A 303 32.65 0.52 3.89
N ASN A 304 33.23 -0.06 2.85
CA ASN A 304 34.36 0.53 2.14
C ASN A 304 34.07 0.79 0.65
N ASN A 305 32.84 1.15 0.34
CA ASN A 305 32.46 1.52 -1.01
C ASN A 305 31.35 2.60 -1.01
N THR A 306 31.03 3.11 -2.18
CA THR A 306 30.02 4.18 -2.36
C THR A 306 28.63 3.80 -1.88
N VAL A 307 28.29 2.51 -1.79
CA VAL A 307 26.97 2.05 -1.32
C VAL A 307 26.74 2.42 0.15
N GLY A 308 27.80 2.35 0.96
CA GLY A 308 27.71 2.60 2.39
C GLY A 308 27.42 4.06 2.76
N CYS A 309 27.78 5.00 1.90
CA CYS A 309 27.61 6.45 2.15
C CYS A 309 26.66 7.14 1.16
N ARG A 310 26.11 6.42 0.20
CA ARG A 310 25.21 6.98 -0.80
C ARG A 310 23.75 6.97 -0.32
N ILE A 311 23.14 8.14 -0.26
CA ILE A 311 21.72 8.31 0.11
C ILE A 311 20.80 7.95 -1.04
N LEU A 312 21.08 8.43 -2.24
CA LEU A 312 20.24 8.22 -3.43
C LEU A 312 21.08 7.73 -4.61
N LYS A 313 20.63 6.69 -5.29
CA LYS A 313 21.08 6.28 -6.61
C LYS A 313 20.01 6.60 -7.64
N PRO A 314 20.13 7.71 -8.37
CA PRO A 314 19.17 8.05 -9.42
C PRO A 314 19.24 7.05 -10.58
N GLU A 315 18.11 6.78 -11.23
CA GLU A 315 18.01 5.95 -12.43
C GLU A 315 18.51 6.69 -13.69
N ALA A 316 19.81 6.81 -13.81
CA ALA A 316 20.46 7.59 -14.89
C ALA A 316 20.24 7.02 -16.31
N GLY A 317 19.78 5.79 -16.46
CA GLY A 317 19.62 5.13 -17.78
C GLY A 317 18.26 5.37 -18.46
N ARG A 318 17.27 5.92 -17.74
CA ARG A 318 15.90 6.13 -18.23
C ARG A 318 15.50 7.59 -18.37
N SER A 319 16.38 8.52 -18.04
CA SER A 319 16.00 9.92 -17.93
C SER A 319 17.15 10.86 -18.27
N LYS A 320 16.82 11.94 -18.94
CA LYS A 320 17.65 13.15 -18.99
C LYS A 320 17.44 13.88 -17.65
N LEU A 321 17.98 13.34 -16.57
CA LEU A 321 17.75 13.84 -15.22
C LEU A 321 18.57 15.10 -14.98
N ASN A 322 17.87 16.21 -14.77
CA ASN A 322 18.42 17.42 -14.17
C ASN A 322 18.14 17.37 -12.66
N TYR A 323 19.07 16.81 -11.89
CA TYR A 323 19.02 16.96 -10.44
C TYR A 323 19.54 18.35 -10.03
N LYS A 324 18.72 19.07 -9.27
CA LYS A 324 19.23 20.15 -8.40
C LYS A 324 19.32 19.56 -6.98
N VAL A 325 20.53 19.45 -6.49
CA VAL A 325 20.83 19.19 -5.08
C VAL A 325 20.73 20.50 -4.33
#